data_6f65b8aa7b190a54def24cf3d1bb2264
#
_entry.id   6f65b8aa7b190a54def24cf3d1bb2264
#
_cell.length_a   1.000
_cell.length_b   1.000
_cell.length_c   1.000
_cell.angle_alpha   90.00
_cell.angle_beta   90.00
_cell.angle_gamma   90.00
#
_symmetry.space_group_name_H-M   'P 1'
#
loop_
_entity.id
_entity.type
_entity.pdbx_description
1 polymer ?
#
loop_
_entity_poly.entity_id
_entity_poly.type
_entity_poly.pdbx_seq_one_letter_code
_entity_poly.pdbx_strand_id
1 'polypeptide(L)'
;MNIYEQVVPHLAGRAAEMAAEDEKCPQCHRYDHPGHECCVCLDGGRVVLDVPMRDRRFGIAQPCPACVGERDGQNVQAAYTADEFARRSRIPAMFASARFSNWEPARYGAGGAEIRDQVRRWGVQWPPRQPFLVLVGNRGNGKTHLAAAVLQEVFDRHAVLGQFWHARDVVARLQATYDAERATETIADARAFFAERLPLLVIDDLGAEKNTEYAVTELGRIVDERYSNQRPLVVTFNAGSVEERTNSRLLDRSRSLVVAFDGRDQRLSA
;
A
#
# COMPACT_ATOMS: atom_id res chain seq x y z
N MET A 1 -8.40 -16.59 22.41
CA MET A 1 -8.72 -15.14 22.34
C MET A 1 -9.42 -14.93 21.00
N ASN A 2 -10.67 -14.52 21.04
CA ASN A 2 -11.55 -14.45 19.87
C ASN A 2 -11.15 -13.28 18.99
N ILE A 3 -11.14 -13.45 17.66
CA ILE A 3 -10.88 -12.40 16.66
C ILE A 3 -11.75 -11.16 16.91
N TYR A 4 -12.95 -11.37 17.46
CA TYR A 4 -13.88 -10.34 17.85
C TYR A 4 -13.31 -9.38 18.91
N GLU A 5 -12.54 -9.90 19.87
CA GLU A 5 -11.91 -9.10 20.94
C GLU A 5 -10.72 -8.25 20.45
N GLN A 6 -10.13 -8.58 19.29
CA GLN A 6 -9.01 -7.83 18.71
C GLN A 6 -9.43 -6.73 17.75
N VAL A 7 -10.59 -6.87 17.09
CA VAL A 7 -11.09 -5.91 16.08
C VAL A 7 -12.05 -4.90 16.70
N VAL A 8 -12.86 -5.32 17.67
CA VAL A 8 -13.93 -4.53 18.26
C VAL A 8 -13.45 -3.42 19.21
N PRO A 9 -12.36 -3.56 20.01
CA PRO A 9 -11.98 -2.48 20.95
C PRO A 9 -11.64 -1.15 20.27
N HIS A 10 -11.08 -1.20 19.04
CA HIS A 10 -10.79 0.03 18.30
C HIS A 10 -12.03 0.75 17.75
N LEU A 11 -13.11 -0.01 17.55
CA LEU A 11 -14.39 0.50 17.10
C LEU A 11 -15.30 0.88 18.29
N ALA A 12 -15.18 0.14 19.40
CA ALA A 12 -15.99 0.38 20.61
C ALA A 12 -15.61 1.68 21.34
N GLY A 13 -14.35 2.10 21.32
CA GLY A 13 -13.89 3.35 21.94
C GLY A 13 -14.50 4.60 21.28
N ARG A 14 -14.75 4.57 19.96
CA ARG A 14 -15.44 5.65 19.24
C ARG A 14 -16.97 5.60 19.40
N ALA A 15 -17.53 4.43 19.65
CA ALA A 15 -18.98 4.27 19.82
C ALA A 15 -19.47 4.72 21.21
N ALA A 16 -18.60 4.67 22.22
CA ALA A 16 -18.95 5.05 23.59
C ALA A 16 -19.10 6.58 23.80
N GLU A 17 -18.46 7.41 22.97
CA GLU A 17 -18.55 8.87 23.05
C GLU A 17 -19.79 9.49 22.37
N MET A 18 -20.55 8.70 21.60
CA MET A 18 -21.68 9.19 20.79
C MET A 18 -23.03 8.69 21.28
N ALA A 19 -23.23 8.55 22.59
CA ALA A 19 -24.49 8.12 23.17
C ALA A 19 -25.48 9.27 23.32
N ALA A 20 -26.16 9.63 22.23
CA ALA A 20 -27.41 10.35 22.26
C ALA A 20 -28.39 9.75 21.25
N GLU A 21 -29.55 9.56 21.70
CA GLU A 21 -30.77 8.91 21.23
C GLU A 21 -31.07 9.02 19.73
N ASP A 22 -31.69 7.95 19.23
CA ASP A 22 -32.43 7.72 18.00
C ASP A 22 -31.65 7.23 16.77
N GLU A 23 -32.04 6.03 16.31
CA GLU A 23 -31.71 5.35 15.06
C GLU A 23 -30.22 5.07 14.80
N LYS A 24 -29.55 4.57 15.80
CA LYS A 24 -28.19 4.00 15.62
C LYS A 24 -28.26 2.63 15.00
N CYS A 25 -27.38 2.37 14.06
CA CYS A 25 -27.20 1.00 13.58
C CYS A 25 -26.95 0.05 14.75
N PRO A 26 -27.72 -1.04 14.89
CA PRO A 26 -27.57 -1.97 16.01
C PRO A 26 -26.22 -2.68 16.03
N GLN A 27 -25.46 -2.65 14.94
CA GLN A 27 -24.18 -3.33 14.80
C GLN A 27 -22.97 -2.43 15.08
N CYS A 28 -23.02 -1.14 14.71
CA CYS A 28 -21.88 -0.23 14.92
C CYS A 28 -22.23 1.06 15.67
N HIS A 29 -23.52 1.26 15.98
CA HIS A 29 -24.01 2.44 16.69
C HIS A 29 -23.70 3.81 16.04
N ARG A 30 -23.52 3.86 14.71
CA ARG A 30 -23.36 5.10 13.94
C ARG A 30 -24.67 5.61 13.40
N TYR A 31 -24.77 6.94 13.22
CA TYR A 31 -25.99 7.61 12.75
C TYR A 31 -26.16 7.62 11.24
N ASP A 32 -25.07 7.62 10.49
CA ASP A 32 -25.10 7.73 9.04
C ASP A 32 -24.67 6.40 8.39
N HIS A 33 -25.70 5.64 8.09
CA HIS A 33 -25.58 4.33 7.42
C HIS A 33 -26.36 4.27 6.12
N PRO A 34 -26.19 5.19 5.17
CA PRO A 34 -26.93 5.06 3.93
C PRO A 34 -26.41 3.85 3.14
N GLY A 35 -27.16 2.78 3.18
CA GLY A 35 -27.10 1.74 2.16
C GLY A 35 -26.13 0.58 2.34
N HIS A 36 -25.64 0.29 3.55
CA HIS A 36 -24.89 -0.95 3.78
C HIS A 36 -25.42 -1.74 4.99
N GLU A 37 -25.37 -3.07 4.88
CA GLU A 37 -25.88 -4.00 5.89
C GLU A 37 -24.85 -4.30 7.00
N CYS A 38 -23.57 -4.19 6.71
CA CYS A 38 -22.48 -4.42 7.65
C CYS A 38 -21.51 -3.24 7.74
N CYS A 39 -21.51 -2.58 8.86
CA CYS A 39 -20.66 -1.42 9.13
C CYS A 39 -19.22 -1.74 9.52
N VAL A 40 -18.90 -2.99 9.79
CA VAL A 40 -17.52 -3.42 10.08
C VAL A 40 -16.69 -3.54 8.79
N CYS A 41 -17.27 -4.10 7.73
CA CYS A 41 -16.62 -4.28 6.45
C CYS A 41 -17.23 -3.43 5.32
N LEU A 42 -18.24 -2.61 5.60
CA LEU A 42 -18.99 -1.82 4.62
C LEU A 42 -19.50 -2.68 3.45
N ASP A 43 -20.08 -3.83 3.79
CA ASP A 43 -20.58 -4.88 2.89
C ASP A 43 -19.55 -5.56 2.00
N GLY A 44 -18.27 -5.24 2.17
CA GLY A 44 -17.18 -5.93 1.48
C GLY A 44 -16.95 -7.36 1.94
N GLY A 45 -17.60 -7.81 3.00
CA GLY A 45 -17.51 -9.17 3.57
C GLY A 45 -16.15 -9.52 4.16
N ARG A 46 -15.16 -8.61 4.12
CA ARG A 46 -13.79 -8.84 4.59
C ARG A 46 -13.24 -7.62 5.30
N VAL A 47 -12.31 -7.88 6.21
CA VAL A 47 -11.57 -6.85 6.96
C VAL A 47 -10.09 -7.18 6.97
N VAL A 48 -9.24 -6.17 7.01
CA VAL A 48 -7.81 -6.32 7.26
C VAL A 48 -7.57 -6.06 8.74
N LEU A 49 -6.94 -7.02 9.41
CA LEU A 49 -6.64 -6.92 10.84
C LEU A 49 -5.46 -5.96 11.04
N ASP A 50 -5.56 -5.10 12.04
CA ASP A 50 -4.42 -4.32 12.53
C ASP A 50 -3.59 -5.19 13.47
N VAL A 51 -2.68 -5.95 12.88
CA VAL A 51 -1.78 -6.86 13.58
C VAL A 51 -0.33 -6.55 13.19
N PRO A 52 0.65 -6.86 14.05
CA PRO A 52 2.07 -6.68 13.72
C PRO A 52 2.44 -7.41 12.41
N MET A 53 3.40 -6.87 11.66
CA MET A 53 3.86 -7.44 10.39
C MET A 53 4.30 -8.92 10.50
N ARG A 54 4.74 -9.36 11.68
CA ARG A 54 5.13 -10.76 11.93
C ARG A 54 3.94 -11.72 12.05
N ASP A 55 2.74 -11.20 12.20
CA ASP A 55 1.53 -12.02 12.21
C ASP A 55 1.23 -12.50 10.79
N ARG A 56 0.92 -13.78 10.63
CA ARG A 56 0.58 -14.36 9.31
C ARG A 56 -0.63 -13.72 8.64
N ARG A 57 -1.44 -13.00 9.40
CA ARG A 57 -2.65 -12.29 8.93
C ARG A 57 -2.37 -10.85 8.52
N PHE A 58 -1.14 -10.35 8.71
CA PHE A 58 -0.77 -8.97 8.36
C PHE A 58 -1.05 -8.69 6.88
N GLY A 59 -1.83 -7.66 6.61
CA GLY A 59 -2.21 -7.25 5.27
C GLY A 59 -3.12 -8.22 4.51
N ILE A 60 -3.46 -9.40 5.09
CA ILE A 60 -4.34 -10.38 4.47
C ILE A 60 -5.79 -10.06 4.86
N ALA A 61 -6.65 -9.91 3.85
CA ALA A 61 -8.08 -9.72 4.09
C ALA A 61 -8.69 -11.00 4.68
N GLN A 62 -9.25 -10.88 5.88
CA GLN A 62 -9.95 -11.96 6.59
C GLN A 62 -11.47 -11.81 6.40
N PRO A 63 -12.25 -12.89 6.49
CA PRO A 63 -13.70 -12.78 6.56
C PRO A 63 -14.12 -11.82 7.67
N CYS A 64 -15.12 -10.97 7.40
CA CYS A 64 -15.62 -10.06 8.41
C CYS A 64 -16.25 -10.82 9.57
N PRO A 65 -15.80 -10.64 10.81
CA PRO A 65 -16.33 -11.38 11.95
C PRO A 65 -17.81 -11.07 12.22
N ALA A 66 -18.29 -9.89 11.84
CA ALA A 66 -19.69 -9.52 12.00
C ALA A 66 -20.60 -10.19 10.94
N CYS A 67 -20.05 -10.57 9.78
CA CYS A 67 -20.81 -11.23 8.72
C CYS A 67 -20.77 -12.77 8.80
N VAL A 68 -19.81 -13.36 9.51
CA VAL A 68 -19.63 -14.83 9.57
C VAL A 68 -20.78 -15.54 10.29
N GLY A 69 -21.51 -14.83 11.18
CA GLY A 69 -22.66 -15.42 11.90
C GLY A 69 -23.96 -15.49 11.09
N GLU A 70 -24.09 -14.78 9.99
CA GLU A 70 -25.36 -14.65 9.25
C GLU A 70 -25.39 -15.37 7.91
N ARG A 71 -24.24 -15.88 7.44
CA ARG A 71 -24.11 -16.51 6.10
C ARG A 71 -23.62 -17.95 6.17
N ASP A 72 -24.32 -18.79 6.93
CA ASP A 72 -24.13 -20.24 6.85
C ASP A 72 -24.44 -20.73 5.43
N GLY A 73 -23.41 -21.12 4.69
CA GLY A 73 -23.54 -21.86 3.43
C GLY A 73 -22.94 -21.22 2.18
N GLN A 74 -22.50 -19.98 2.21
CA GLN A 74 -21.71 -19.42 1.11
C GLN A 74 -20.27 -19.24 1.55
N ASN A 75 -19.35 -19.93 0.88
CA ASN A 75 -17.91 -19.65 0.97
C ASN A 75 -17.69 -18.14 0.73
N VAL A 76 -17.58 -17.37 1.82
CA VAL A 76 -17.25 -15.94 1.74
C VAL A 76 -15.76 -15.82 1.43
N GLN A 77 -15.38 -16.27 0.26
CA GLN A 77 -14.15 -15.91 -0.42
C GLN A 77 -14.42 -14.76 -1.38
N ALA A 78 -15.11 -13.73 -0.92
CA ALA A 78 -15.06 -12.46 -1.62
C ALA A 78 -13.75 -11.77 -1.24
N ALA A 79 -12.65 -12.25 -1.81
CA ALA A 79 -11.51 -11.40 -2.03
C ALA A 79 -12.00 -10.11 -2.68
N TYR A 80 -11.35 -8.98 -2.45
CA TYR A 80 -11.56 -7.81 -3.29
C TYR A 80 -11.62 -8.29 -4.73
N THR A 81 -12.68 -7.91 -5.45
CA THR A 81 -12.81 -8.29 -6.84
C THR A 81 -11.69 -7.63 -7.64
N ALA A 82 -11.36 -8.17 -8.80
CA ALA A 82 -10.40 -7.53 -9.71
C ALA A 82 -10.80 -6.07 -10.00
N ASP A 83 -12.10 -5.78 -10.07
CA ASP A 83 -12.65 -4.43 -10.29
C ASP A 83 -12.40 -3.51 -9.08
N GLU A 84 -12.53 -4.01 -7.86
CA GLU A 84 -12.20 -3.24 -6.66
C GLU A 84 -10.71 -2.96 -6.56
N PHE A 85 -9.88 -3.94 -6.87
CA PHE A 85 -8.44 -3.74 -6.95
C PHE A 85 -8.10 -2.68 -8.01
N ALA A 86 -8.65 -2.79 -9.21
CA ALA A 86 -8.41 -1.82 -10.28
C ALA A 86 -8.76 -0.38 -9.86
N ARG A 87 -9.88 -0.20 -9.13
CA ARG A 87 -10.30 1.12 -8.63
C ARG A 87 -9.45 1.63 -7.47
N ARG A 88 -9.06 0.75 -6.54
CA ARG A 88 -8.44 1.15 -5.27
C ARG A 88 -6.92 1.13 -5.28
N SER A 89 -6.31 0.32 -6.14
CA SER A 89 -4.84 0.19 -6.23
C SER A 89 -4.14 1.44 -6.73
N ARG A 90 -4.85 2.33 -7.43
CA ARG A 90 -4.32 3.57 -8.03
C ARG A 90 -3.18 3.33 -9.04
N ILE A 91 -3.05 2.13 -9.57
CA ILE A 91 -2.09 1.86 -10.64
C ILE A 91 -2.46 2.72 -11.84
N PRO A 92 -1.54 3.52 -12.40
CA PRO A 92 -1.81 4.33 -13.59
C PRO A 92 -2.29 3.45 -14.76
N ALA A 93 -3.22 3.96 -15.57
CA ALA A 93 -3.84 3.21 -16.67
C ALA A 93 -2.81 2.56 -17.61
N MET A 94 -1.70 3.25 -17.90
CA MET A 94 -0.62 2.71 -18.73
C MET A 94 0.10 1.49 -18.13
N PHE A 95 -0.03 1.25 -16.83
CA PHE A 95 0.52 0.10 -16.12
C PHE A 95 -0.55 -0.87 -15.58
N ALA A 96 -1.81 -0.68 -15.95
CA ALA A 96 -2.91 -1.54 -15.51
C ALA A 96 -2.73 -3.00 -15.93
N SER A 97 -2.05 -3.25 -17.05
CA SER A 97 -1.70 -4.59 -17.54
C SER A 97 -0.30 -5.04 -17.15
N ALA A 98 0.45 -4.28 -16.34
CA ALA A 98 1.82 -4.64 -15.98
C ALA A 98 1.84 -5.96 -15.20
N ARG A 99 2.63 -6.91 -15.72
CA ARG A 99 2.87 -8.23 -15.11
C ARG A 99 4.34 -8.60 -15.28
N PHE A 100 4.82 -9.51 -14.45
CA PHE A 100 6.17 -10.07 -14.65
C PHE A 100 6.32 -10.82 -15.98
N SER A 101 5.22 -11.37 -16.51
CA SER A 101 5.20 -12.11 -17.77
C SER A 101 5.37 -11.23 -19.01
N ASN A 102 4.95 -9.96 -18.94
CA ASN A 102 5.08 -9.01 -20.05
C ASN A 102 6.18 -7.97 -19.86
N TRP A 103 7.02 -8.13 -18.82
CA TRP A 103 8.26 -7.40 -18.69
C TRP A 103 9.37 -8.15 -19.44
N GLU A 104 9.93 -7.56 -20.48
CA GLU A 104 10.89 -8.19 -21.37
C GLU A 104 12.34 -8.06 -20.84
N PRO A 105 12.90 -9.09 -20.20
CA PRO A 105 14.23 -9.00 -19.58
C PRO A 105 15.34 -8.63 -20.55
N ALA A 106 15.25 -9.10 -21.80
CA ALA A 106 16.28 -8.87 -22.82
C ALA A 106 16.54 -7.39 -23.12
N ARG A 107 15.54 -6.53 -22.90
CA ARG A 107 15.68 -5.07 -23.06
C ARG A 107 16.56 -4.44 -22.00
N TYR A 108 16.79 -5.12 -20.87
CA TYR A 108 17.46 -4.56 -19.69
C TYR A 108 18.87 -5.15 -19.46
N GLY A 109 19.43 -5.72 -20.50
CA GLY A 109 20.78 -6.28 -20.47
C GLY A 109 20.88 -7.70 -19.89
N ALA A 110 22.09 -8.20 -19.73
CA ALA A 110 22.36 -9.59 -19.32
C ALA A 110 21.76 -9.95 -17.93
N GLY A 111 21.58 -8.98 -17.04
CA GLY A 111 20.99 -9.17 -15.70
C GLY A 111 19.47 -9.05 -15.63
N GLY A 112 18.78 -8.75 -16.75
CA GLY A 112 17.35 -8.46 -16.73
C GLY A 112 16.49 -9.60 -16.18
N ALA A 113 16.79 -10.85 -16.52
CA ALA A 113 16.05 -12.00 -16.01
C ALA A 113 16.22 -12.16 -14.50
N GLU A 114 17.42 -11.98 -13.98
CA GLU A 114 17.71 -12.04 -12.54
C GLU A 114 16.98 -10.91 -11.77
N ILE A 115 17.00 -9.69 -12.31
CA ILE A 115 16.25 -8.55 -11.77
C ILE A 115 14.77 -8.89 -11.65
N ARG A 116 14.14 -9.34 -12.73
CA ARG A 116 12.73 -9.74 -12.74
C ARG A 116 12.42 -10.78 -11.67
N ASP A 117 13.25 -11.82 -11.60
CA ASP A 117 13.03 -12.96 -10.73
C ASP A 117 13.27 -12.60 -9.25
N GLN A 118 14.23 -11.73 -8.94
CA GLN A 118 14.42 -11.20 -7.58
C GLN A 118 13.23 -10.38 -7.13
N VAL A 119 12.77 -9.45 -7.96
CA VAL A 119 11.61 -8.60 -7.66
C VAL A 119 10.36 -9.45 -7.49
N ARG A 120 10.15 -10.45 -8.36
CA ARG A 120 9.01 -11.36 -8.26
C ARG A 120 9.06 -12.19 -6.97
N ARG A 121 10.20 -12.74 -6.60
CA ARG A 121 10.36 -13.50 -5.34
C ARG A 121 9.95 -12.68 -4.11
N TRP A 122 10.26 -11.38 -4.11
CA TRP A 122 9.83 -10.49 -3.03
C TRP A 122 8.30 -10.40 -2.92
N GLY A 123 7.57 -10.27 -4.03
CA GLY A 123 6.11 -10.20 -4.05
C GLY A 123 5.40 -11.54 -3.81
N VAL A 124 6.07 -12.66 -4.13
CA VAL A 124 5.51 -14.03 -3.93
C VAL A 124 5.46 -14.40 -2.44
N GLN A 125 6.39 -13.89 -1.63
CA GLN A 125 6.46 -14.14 -0.19
C GLN A 125 5.75 -13.01 0.56
N TRP A 126 4.65 -13.32 1.23
CA TRP A 126 3.93 -12.34 2.01
C TRP A 126 3.68 -12.82 3.46
N PRO A 127 3.96 -12.00 4.47
CA PRO A 127 4.70 -10.75 4.40
C PRO A 127 6.16 -10.98 3.95
N PRO A 128 6.78 -10.01 3.24
CA PRO A 128 8.14 -10.17 2.75
C PRO A 128 9.15 -10.22 3.89
N ARG A 129 10.23 -11.00 3.71
CA ARG A 129 11.30 -11.12 4.71
C ARG A 129 12.01 -9.77 4.96
N GLN A 130 12.28 -9.05 3.87
CA GLN A 130 12.76 -7.67 3.91
C GLN A 130 11.58 -6.77 3.54
N PRO A 131 11.12 -5.89 4.45
CA PRO A 131 9.89 -5.13 4.21
C PRO A 131 10.01 -4.14 3.05
N PHE A 132 11.22 -3.72 2.67
CA PHE A 132 11.42 -2.78 1.59
C PHE A 132 11.92 -3.45 0.33
N LEU A 133 11.33 -3.07 -0.80
CA LEU A 133 11.81 -3.33 -2.15
C LEU A 133 12.21 -1.99 -2.79
N VAL A 134 13.47 -1.84 -3.08
CA VAL A 134 14.04 -0.60 -3.63
C VAL A 134 14.51 -0.84 -5.06
N LEU A 135 13.89 -0.15 -6.01
CA LEU A 135 14.21 -0.21 -7.42
C LEU A 135 14.93 1.09 -7.82
N VAL A 136 16.23 1.03 -7.99
CA VAL A 136 17.07 2.21 -8.25
C VAL A 136 17.77 2.12 -9.59
N GLY A 137 17.89 3.24 -10.30
CA GLY A 137 18.61 3.31 -11.58
C GLY A 137 18.07 4.40 -12.50
N ASN A 138 18.59 4.48 -13.71
CA ASN A 138 18.26 5.52 -14.67
C ASN A 138 16.80 5.50 -15.13
N ARG A 139 16.35 6.58 -15.78
CA ARG A 139 14.99 6.67 -16.34
C ARG A 139 14.79 5.62 -17.44
N GLY A 140 13.53 5.24 -17.67
CA GLY A 140 13.14 4.40 -18.81
C GLY A 140 13.54 2.93 -18.74
N ASN A 141 14.05 2.44 -17.61
CA ASN A 141 14.53 1.06 -17.45
C ASN A 141 13.55 0.13 -16.73
N GLY A 142 12.25 0.42 -16.76
CA GLY A 142 11.20 -0.52 -16.36
C GLY A 142 10.90 -0.61 -14.86
N LYS A 143 11.49 0.24 -14.00
CA LYS A 143 11.23 0.25 -12.54
C LYS A 143 9.75 0.37 -12.20
N THR A 144 9.07 1.35 -12.78
CA THR A 144 7.63 1.61 -12.56
C THR A 144 6.77 0.42 -12.99
N HIS A 145 7.12 -0.22 -14.12
CA HIS A 145 6.43 -1.43 -14.57
C HIS A 145 6.55 -2.56 -13.53
N LEU A 146 7.77 -2.83 -13.06
CA LEU A 146 7.98 -3.87 -12.04
C LEU A 146 7.33 -3.53 -10.71
N ALA A 147 7.32 -2.27 -10.29
CA ALA A 147 6.61 -1.84 -9.09
C ALA A 147 5.10 -2.10 -9.19
N ALA A 148 4.48 -1.80 -10.34
CA ALA A 148 3.08 -2.12 -10.60
C ALA A 148 2.85 -3.64 -10.68
N ALA A 149 3.75 -4.41 -11.32
CA ALA A 149 3.67 -5.86 -11.40
C ALA A 149 3.73 -6.52 -10.02
N VAL A 150 4.57 -6.02 -9.11
CA VAL A 150 4.63 -6.48 -7.71
C VAL A 150 3.29 -6.29 -7.02
N LEU A 151 2.70 -5.11 -7.15
CA LEU A 151 1.43 -4.79 -6.50
C LEU A 151 0.31 -5.73 -6.97
N GLN A 152 0.29 -6.04 -8.26
CA GLN A 152 -0.65 -6.97 -8.85
C GLN A 152 -0.38 -8.43 -8.42
N GLU A 153 0.88 -8.88 -8.43
CA GLU A 153 1.25 -10.24 -7.98
C GLU A 153 0.88 -10.47 -6.51
N VAL A 154 1.12 -9.47 -5.64
CA VAL A 154 0.76 -9.53 -4.22
C VAL A 154 -0.77 -9.60 -4.05
N PHE A 155 -1.52 -8.83 -4.83
CA PHE A 155 -2.97 -8.91 -4.81
C PHE A 155 -3.48 -10.27 -5.30
N ASP A 156 -3.00 -10.73 -6.46
CA ASP A 156 -3.46 -11.98 -7.10
C ASP A 156 -3.20 -13.21 -6.20
N ARG A 157 -2.07 -13.20 -5.45
CA ARG A 157 -1.70 -14.33 -4.59
C ARG A 157 -2.24 -14.28 -3.17
N HIS A 158 -2.32 -13.09 -2.61
CA HIS A 158 -2.53 -12.91 -1.17
C HIS A 158 -3.77 -12.08 -0.84
N ALA A 159 -4.50 -11.60 -1.85
CA ALA A 159 -5.64 -10.69 -1.69
C ALA A 159 -5.33 -9.42 -0.88
N VAL A 160 -4.06 -8.97 -0.92
CA VAL A 160 -3.61 -7.76 -0.24
C VAL A 160 -3.86 -6.54 -1.11
N LEU A 161 -4.70 -5.63 -0.63
CA LEU A 161 -5.00 -4.38 -1.31
C LEU A 161 -3.96 -3.30 -0.96
N GLY A 162 -2.86 -3.28 -1.67
CA GLY A 162 -1.90 -2.17 -1.63
C GLY A 162 -2.28 -1.02 -2.57
N GLN A 163 -1.54 0.09 -2.48
CA GLN A 163 -1.76 1.24 -3.34
C GLN A 163 -0.47 1.76 -3.97
N PHE A 164 -0.63 2.22 -5.22
CA PHE A 164 0.40 2.88 -6.01
C PHE A 164 0.22 4.40 -5.93
N TRP A 165 1.29 5.12 -5.62
CA TRP A 165 1.30 6.57 -5.53
C TRP A 165 2.59 7.11 -6.16
N HIS A 166 2.48 8.14 -6.98
CA HIS A 166 3.66 8.94 -7.30
C HIS A 166 4.06 9.81 -6.10
N ALA A 167 5.34 10.01 -5.87
CA ALA A 167 5.82 10.82 -4.74
C ALA A 167 5.18 12.21 -4.69
N ARG A 168 5.03 12.87 -5.86
CA ARG A 168 4.33 14.15 -5.97
C ARG A 168 2.87 14.13 -5.49
N ASP A 169 2.16 13.01 -5.71
CA ASP A 169 0.74 12.91 -5.35
C ASP A 169 0.59 12.65 -3.84
N VAL A 170 1.58 11.97 -3.22
CA VAL A 170 1.69 11.86 -1.77
C VAL A 170 1.83 13.25 -1.15
N VAL A 171 2.79 14.05 -1.67
CA VAL A 171 3.02 15.42 -1.21
C VAL A 171 1.77 16.29 -1.41
N ALA A 172 1.13 16.19 -2.58
CA ALA A 172 -0.08 16.96 -2.88
C ALA A 172 -1.23 16.65 -1.90
N ARG A 173 -1.43 15.38 -1.55
CA ARG A 173 -2.44 14.99 -0.54
C ARG A 173 -2.12 15.55 0.84
N LEU A 174 -0.85 15.52 1.26
CA LEU A 174 -0.43 16.11 2.53
C LEU A 174 -0.62 17.63 2.53
N GLN A 175 -0.29 18.31 1.42
CA GLN A 175 -0.49 19.75 1.29
C GLN A 175 -1.98 20.15 1.31
N ALA A 176 -2.87 19.33 0.74
CA ALA A 176 -4.31 19.60 0.75
C ALA A 176 -4.90 19.70 2.16
N THR A 177 -4.23 19.15 3.19
CA THR A 177 -4.67 19.26 4.59
C THR A 177 -4.47 20.65 5.21
N TYR A 178 -3.73 21.54 4.55
CA TYR A 178 -3.52 22.92 5.03
C TYR A 178 -4.63 23.90 4.65
N ASP A 179 -5.49 23.53 3.69
CA ASP A 179 -6.67 24.32 3.34
C ASP A 179 -7.78 24.03 4.35
N ALA A 180 -7.83 24.82 5.41
CA ALA A 180 -8.76 24.62 6.55
C ALA A 180 -10.25 24.62 6.14
N GLU A 181 -10.60 25.27 5.02
CA GLU A 181 -11.98 25.33 4.52
C GLU A 181 -12.37 24.08 3.70
N ARG A 182 -11.39 23.38 3.12
CA ARG A 182 -11.59 22.26 2.19
C ARG A 182 -11.00 20.94 2.67
N ALA A 183 -10.19 20.97 3.73
CA ALA A 183 -9.55 19.77 4.24
C ALA A 183 -10.60 18.79 4.80
N THR A 184 -10.60 17.58 4.26
CA THR A 184 -11.48 16.48 4.73
C THR A 184 -10.77 15.59 5.75
N GLU A 185 -9.48 15.79 5.99
CA GLU A 185 -8.65 15.03 6.92
C GLU A 185 -7.55 15.93 7.51
N THR A 186 -7.00 15.54 8.66
CA THR A 186 -5.83 16.23 9.23
C THR A 186 -4.53 15.76 8.58
N ILE A 187 -3.44 16.54 8.72
CA ILE A 187 -2.11 16.10 8.25
C ILE A 187 -1.65 14.83 8.96
N ALA A 188 -2.02 14.64 10.22
CA ALA A 188 -1.73 13.42 10.97
C ALA A 188 -2.45 12.21 10.37
N ASP A 189 -3.74 12.36 10.01
CA ASP A 189 -4.51 11.31 9.34
C ASP A 189 -3.96 10.96 7.97
N ALA A 190 -3.63 11.97 7.16
CA ALA A 190 -3.04 11.79 5.84
C ALA A 190 -1.68 11.08 5.91
N ARG A 191 -0.85 11.44 6.91
CA ARG A 191 0.44 10.78 7.16
C ARG A 191 0.25 9.33 7.63
N ALA A 192 -0.61 9.10 8.62
CA ALA A 192 -0.93 7.77 9.12
C ALA A 192 -1.52 6.87 8.03
N PHE A 193 -2.26 7.43 7.08
CA PHE A 193 -2.75 6.68 5.94
C PHE A 193 -1.60 6.03 5.15
N PHE A 194 -0.55 6.79 4.81
CA PHE A 194 0.60 6.27 4.07
C PHE A 194 1.53 5.42 4.94
N ALA A 195 1.77 5.85 6.18
CA ALA A 195 2.74 5.20 7.06
C ALA A 195 2.22 3.89 7.66
N GLU A 196 0.92 3.85 8.03
CA GLU A 196 0.40 2.78 8.87
C GLU A 196 -0.76 2.00 8.25
N ARG A 197 -1.72 2.68 7.58
CA ARG A 197 -2.99 2.04 7.19
C ARG A 197 -2.88 1.19 5.92
N LEU A 198 -1.93 1.50 5.03
CA LEU A 198 -1.74 0.72 3.81
C LEU A 198 -0.89 -0.53 4.08
N PRO A 199 -1.40 -1.74 3.81
CA PRO A 199 -0.64 -2.97 4.00
C PRO A 199 0.58 -3.03 3.07
N LEU A 200 0.46 -2.51 1.85
CA LEU A 200 1.54 -2.32 0.89
C LEU A 200 1.42 -0.94 0.25
N LEU A 201 2.47 -0.16 0.33
CA LEU A 201 2.60 1.13 -0.35
C LEU A 201 3.64 1.03 -1.45
N VAL A 202 3.30 1.51 -2.64
CA VAL A 202 4.26 1.79 -3.71
C VAL A 202 4.42 3.30 -3.83
N ILE A 203 5.65 3.81 -3.68
CA ILE A 203 6.01 5.20 -3.98
C ILE A 203 6.88 5.20 -5.23
N ASP A 204 6.31 5.71 -6.31
CA ASP A 204 7.01 5.77 -7.59
C ASP A 204 7.65 7.13 -7.81
N ASP A 205 8.86 7.10 -8.38
CA ASP A 205 9.65 8.28 -8.79
C ASP A 205 9.99 9.22 -7.62
N LEU A 206 10.41 8.64 -6.48
CA LEU A 206 10.84 9.39 -5.30
C LEU A 206 12.04 10.28 -5.63
N GLY A 207 11.99 11.55 -5.22
CA GLY A 207 13.02 12.56 -5.52
C GLY A 207 12.83 13.24 -6.87
N ALA A 208 11.74 12.95 -7.62
CA ALA A 208 11.36 13.68 -8.84
C ALA A 208 10.38 14.82 -8.56
N GLU A 209 9.78 14.86 -7.37
CA GLU A 209 9.01 16.00 -6.88
C GLU A 209 9.90 17.25 -6.75
N LYS A 210 9.29 18.43 -6.79
CA LYS A 210 10.06 19.64 -6.47
C LYS A 210 10.69 19.44 -5.10
N ASN A 211 12.02 19.43 -5.01
CA ASN A 211 12.81 19.28 -3.78
C ASN A 211 12.58 20.49 -2.84
N THR A 212 11.34 20.68 -2.38
CA THR A 212 11.05 21.59 -1.29
C THR A 212 11.40 20.89 0.01
N GLU A 213 11.91 21.63 0.97
CA GLU A 213 12.19 21.13 2.33
C GLU A 213 10.98 20.37 2.91
N TYR A 214 9.78 20.87 2.63
CA TYR A 214 8.53 20.22 3.03
C TYR A 214 8.36 18.82 2.41
N ALA A 215 8.51 18.71 1.09
CA ALA A 215 8.35 17.43 0.39
C ALA A 215 9.36 16.38 0.88
N VAL A 216 10.63 16.78 0.98
CA VAL A 216 11.72 15.93 1.50
C VAL A 216 11.43 15.46 2.93
N THR A 217 10.99 16.39 3.80
CA THR A 217 10.69 16.09 5.20
C THR A 217 9.51 15.12 5.34
N GLU A 218 8.41 15.37 4.65
CA GLU A 218 7.21 14.55 4.81
C GLU A 218 7.36 13.15 4.19
N LEU A 219 7.97 13.05 3.02
CA LEU A 219 8.27 11.74 2.42
C LEU A 219 9.28 10.96 3.27
N GLY A 220 10.30 11.64 3.79
CA GLY A 220 11.25 11.04 4.73
C GLY A 220 10.58 10.50 6.00
N ARG A 221 9.63 11.23 6.57
CA ARG A 221 8.84 10.77 7.74
C ARG A 221 8.04 9.51 7.43
N ILE A 222 7.35 9.45 6.29
CA ILE A 222 6.59 8.26 5.89
C ILE A 222 7.53 7.05 5.75
N VAL A 223 8.70 7.23 5.11
CA VAL A 223 9.70 6.18 4.97
C VAL A 223 10.23 5.74 6.34
N ASP A 224 10.58 6.68 7.23
CA ASP A 224 11.09 6.39 8.58
C ASP A 224 10.07 5.62 9.43
N GLU A 225 8.79 6.00 9.38
CA GLU A 225 7.72 5.32 10.12
C GLU A 225 7.49 3.90 9.60
N ARG A 226 7.43 3.71 8.26
CA ARG A 226 7.33 2.37 7.67
C ARG A 226 8.56 1.51 7.97
N TYR A 227 9.76 2.11 7.94
CA TYR A 227 11.00 1.43 8.30
C TYR A 227 10.98 0.95 9.76
N SER A 228 10.59 1.83 10.69
CA SER A 228 10.54 1.52 12.12
C SER A 228 9.52 0.43 12.44
N ASN A 229 8.36 0.48 11.79
CA ASN A 229 7.25 -0.45 11.98
C ASN A 229 7.32 -1.67 11.03
N GLN A 230 8.40 -1.82 10.25
CA GLN A 230 8.59 -2.92 9.30
C GLN A 230 7.42 -3.09 8.31
N ARG A 231 6.81 -1.98 7.86
CA ARG A 231 5.68 -1.98 6.93
C ARG A 231 6.16 -2.13 5.49
N PRO A 232 5.58 -3.03 4.68
CA PRO A 232 6.00 -3.25 3.30
C PRO A 232 5.93 -1.99 2.43
N LEU A 233 7.05 -1.66 1.78
CA LEU A 233 7.20 -0.50 0.93
C LEU A 233 7.95 -0.87 -0.35
N VAL A 234 7.40 -0.53 -1.50
CA VAL A 234 8.10 -0.53 -2.78
C VAL A 234 8.42 0.89 -3.16
N VAL A 235 9.68 1.18 -3.45
CA VAL A 235 10.11 2.52 -3.87
C VAL A 235 10.87 2.43 -5.18
N THR A 236 10.56 3.35 -6.11
CA THR A 236 11.39 3.56 -7.29
C THR A 236 12.01 4.94 -7.24
N PHE A 237 13.26 5.08 -7.63
CA PHE A 237 13.93 6.38 -7.77
C PHE A 237 15.13 6.32 -8.71
N ASN A 238 15.60 7.51 -9.11
CA ASN A 238 16.82 7.65 -9.90
C ASN A 238 18.02 7.80 -8.97
N ALA A 239 19.15 7.21 -9.33
CA ALA A 239 20.35 7.31 -8.51
C ALA A 239 20.71 8.78 -8.21
N GLY A 240 20.95 9.10 -6.94
CA GLY A 240 21.29 10.44 -6.48
C GLY A 240 20.12 11.44 -6.34
N SER A 241 18.87 11.00 -6.56
CA SER A 241 17.71 11.91 -6.45
C SER A 241 17.13 12.02 -5.03
N VAL A 242 17.49 11.12 -4.12
CA VAL A 242 16.91 11.03 -2.78
C VAL A 242 17.88 11.60 -1.76
N GLU A 243 17.35 12.33 -0.78
CA GLU A 243 18.11 12.91 0.33
C GLU A 243 18.83 11.82 1.15
N GLU A 244 20.01 12.13 1.68
CA GLU A 244 20.96 11.18 2.29
C GLU A 244 20.34 10.36 3.44
N ARG A 245 19.59 10.98 4.33
CA ARG A 245 18.97 10.31 5.48
C ARG A 245 17.95 9.27 5.02
N THR A 246 17.06 9.66 4.13
CA THR A 246 16.04 8.77 3.55
C THR A 246 16.70 7.66 2.75
N ASN A 247 17.71 8.00 1.96
CA ASN A 247 18.49 7.06 1.17
C ASN A 247 19.17 6.00 2.04
N SER A 248 19.73 6.39 3.19
CA SER A 248 20.33 5.46 4.17
C SER A 248 19.34 4.40 4.66
N ARG A 249 18.07 4.77 4.91
CA ARG A 249 17.01 3.83 5.31
C ARG A 249 16.65 2.87 4.17
N LEU A 250 16.50 3.44 2.97
CA LEU A 250 16.14 2.65 1.79
C LEU A 250 17.22 1.65 1.39
N LEU A 251 18.50 1.98 1.59
CA LEU A 251 19.64 1.13 1.23
C LEU A 251 20.10 0.18 2.35
N ASP A 252 19.46 0.18 3.51
CA ASP A 252 19.76 -0.77 4.59
C ASP A 252 19.43 -2.20 4.15
N ARG A 253 20.45 -2.97 3.80
CA ARG A 253 20.30 -4.35 3.31
C ARG A 253 19.72 -5.32 4.32
N SER A 254 19.69 -4.99 5.59
CA SER A 254 19.02 -5.82 6.60
C SER A 254 17.49 -5.78 6.47
N ARG A 255 16.95 -4.70 5.89
CA ARG A 255 15.52 -4.44 5.73
C ARG A 255 15.06 -4.25 4.29
N SER A 256 15.99 -4.09 3.36
CA SER A 256 15.70 -3.74 1.97
C SER A 256 16.29 -4.75 1.00
N LEU A 257 15.48 -5.25 0.09
CA LEU A 257 15.95 -5.82 -1.17
C LEU A 257 16.20 -4.66 -2.13
N VAL A 258 17.47 -4.34 -2.37
CA VAL A 258 17.87 -3.28 -3.29
C VAL A 258 18.21 -3.88 -4.64
N VAL A 259 17.53 -3.45 -5.68
CA VAL A 259 17.71 -3.88 -7.06
C VAL A 259 18.11 -2.68 -7.91
N ALA A 260 19.34 -2.74 -8.45
CA ALA A 260 19.89 -1.69 -9.31
C ALA A 260 19.64 -2.01 -10.79
N PHE A 261 19.31 -0.99 -11.55
CA PHE A 261 19.05 -1.07 -12.99
C PHE A 261 20.11 -0.27 -13.75
N ASP A 262 20.97 -0.97 -14.47
CA ASP A 262 22.06 -0.38 -15.25
C ASP A 262 21.70 -0.15 -16.73
N GLY A 263 20.47 -0.50 -17.13
CA GLY A 263 20.01 -0.44 -18.51
C GLY A 263 19.90 0.98 -19.08
N ARG A 264 19.97 1.06 -20.43
CA ARG A 264 19.67 2.30 -21.17
C ARG A 264 18.20 2.67 -21.09
N ASP A 265 17.87 3.93 -21.35
CA ASP A 265 16.49 4.39 -21.45
C ASP A 265 15.80 3.71 -22.65
N GLN A 266 14.86 2.81 -22.38
CA GLN A 266 14.14 2.03 -23.39
C GLN A 266 13.11 2.88 -24.17
N ARG A 267 12.75 4.05 -23.69
CA ARG A 267 11.85 4.99 -24.40
C ARG A 267 12.53 5.60 -25.61
N LEU A 268 13.87 5.58 -25.64
CA LEU A 268 14.67 6.14 -26.73
C LEU A 268 15.14 5.07 -27.73
N SER A 269 14.82 3.81 -27.49
CA SER A 269 15.30 2.65 -28.25
C SER A 269 14.24 2.06 -29.19
N ALA A 270 13.19 2.85 -29.51
CA ALA A 270 12.12 2.48 -30.44
C ALA A 270 12.44 2.87 -31.88
#